data_5d55c33f5a5fdc2526c534a1bc04955e
#
_entry.id   5d55c33f5a5fdc2526c534a1bc04955e
#
_cell.length_a   1.000
_cell.length_b   1.000
_cell.length_c   1.000
_cell.angle_alpha   90.00
_cell.angle_beta   90.00
_cell.angle_gamma   90.00
#
_symmetry.space_group_name_H-M   'P 1'
#
loop_
_entity.id
_entity.type
_entity.pdbx_description
1 polymer ?
#
loop_
_entity_poly.entity_id
_entity_poly.type
_entity_poly.pdbx_seq_one_letter_code
_entity_poly.pdbx_strand_id
1 'polypeptide(L)'
;MDKTETNDLLEECMLYFKARPVYKKLFLKMRDKYAGLGHFGGTAMLTSLSREEKSQLGGFFQRDYTSNKTITISADLMKKCLESSKFAGLTWELILETYFGEPLQVKKEIELAESKRREDYFAEILESISDESGREWLRSILEEKKEGYLLITQLYKESPEELRSILTYVTTGIAKLKVFQDKKQKELLAVFSANVTGNPHYFDEGKTGEKLLFNYLGERNFDLKQEGLSRAEYKNRIYYEAGILKDEVSNDALAYGIHGWKPDGGLHEGIEGFLENREPVKLTLQTIGRLEKVCGQSSQVYVVENPAVFSVLIREYPQRSVICGNGQLRLAVLILMDKFSCDTVFWYAGDFDPEGLLIAQKLKIRYGERLKLWKYEADLYETYLSEVELSDRRMKKLEQVSVQELQEIREAMYKKRRSAYQESMMEALRK
;
A
#
# COMPACT_ATOMS: atom_id res chain seq x y z
N MET A 1 -3.88 -33.55 -55.31
CA MET A 1 -3.47 -32.29 -55.95
C MET A 1 -2.00 -32.05 -55.69
N ASP A 2 -1.27 -31.66 -56.73
CA ASP A 2 0.14 -31.26 -56.59
C ASP A 2 0.19 -29.92 -55.78
N LYS A 3 1.33 -29.65 -55.09
CA LYS A 3 1.50 -28.42 -54.31
C LYS A 3 1.28 -27.15 -55.14
N THR A 4 1.62 -27.21 -56.41
CA THR A 4 1.49 -26.07 -57.37
C THR A 4 0.01 -25.83 -57.68
N GLU A 5 -0.75 -26.86 -57.96
CA GLU A 5 -2.20 -26.78 -58.22
C GLU A 5 -2.98 -26.27 -56.98
N THR A 6 -2.55 -26.63 -55.78
CA THR A 6 -3.18 -26.15 -54.53
C THR A 6 -2.93 -24.66 -54.29
N ASN A 7 -1.72 -24.14 -54.62
CA ASN A 7 -1.39 -22.72 -54.49
C ASN A 7 -2.18 -21.86 -55.49
N ASP A 8 -2.28 -22.29 -56.75
CA ASP A 8 -3.01 -21.54 -57.78
C ASP A 8 -4.52 -21.48 -57.41
N LEU A 9 -5.08 -22.60 -56.91
CA LEU A 9 -6.45 -22.65 -56.46
C LEU A 9 -6.69 -21.76 -55.24
N LEU A 10 -5.73 -21.69 -54.31
CA LEU A 10 -5.80 -20.85 -53.14
C LEU A 10 -5.73 -19.36 -53.47
N GLU A 11 -4.87 -18.97 -54.41
CA GLU A 11 -4.81 -17.59 -54.92
C GLU A 11 -6.15 -17.17 -55.56
N GLU A 12 -6.71 -18.01 -56.39
CA GLU A 12 -8.02 -17.75 -56.99
C GLU A 12 -9.14 -17.63 -55.91
N CYS A 13 -9.10 -18.49 -54.92
CA CYS A 13 -10.00 -18.46 -53.76
C CYS A 13 -9.86 -17.13 -52.99
N MET A 14 -8.63 -16.66 -52.74
CA MET A 14 -8.39 -15.40 -52.10
C MET A 14 -8.89 -14.20 -52.90
N LEU A 15 -8.66 -14.17 -54.22
CA LEU A 15 -9.22 -13.15 -55.09
C LEU A 15 -10.74 -13.11 -55.01
N TYR A 16 -11.40 -14.27 -55.04
CA TYR A 16 -12.86 -14.38 -54.94
C TYR A 16 -13.40 -13.78 -53.63
N PHE A 17 -12.83 -14.17 -52.49
CA PHE A 17 -13.34 -13.74 -51.19
C PHE A 17 -12.92 -12.31 -50.80
N LYS A 18 -11.69 -11.88 -51.15
CA LYS A 18 -11.21 -10.51 -50.85
C LYS A 18 -11.94 -9.45 -51.68
N ALA A 19 -12.38 -9.77 -52.90
CA ALA A 19 -13.19 -8.88 -53.71
C ALA A 19 -14.59 -8.58 -53.17
N ARG A 20 -15.05 -9.29 -52.13
CA ARG A 20 -16.41 -9.23 -51.59
C ARG A 20 -16.38 -8.96 -50.06
N PRO A 21 -16.59 -7.70 -49.61
CA PRO A 21 -16.43 -7.33 -48.21
C PRO A 21 -17.26 -8.15 -47.20
N VAL A 22 -18.38 -8.74 -47.63
CA VAL A 22 -19.24 -9.52 -46.73
C VAL A 22 -18.51 -10.75 -46.16
N TYR A 23 -17.58 -11.34 -46.92
CA TYR A 23 -16.83 -12.50 -46.44
C TYR A 23 -15.87 -12.13 -45.32
N LYS A 24 -15.33 -10.92 -45.30
CA LYS A 24 -14.54 -10.44 -44.15
C LYS A 24 -15.37 -10.50 -42.87
N LYS A 25 -16.64 -10.06 -42.92
CA LYS A 25 -17.56 -10.12 -41.76
C LYS A 25 -17.83 -11.54 -41.31
N LEU A 26 -18.06 -12.45 -42.27
CA LEU A 26 -18.27 -13.85 -42.00
C LEU A 26 -17.02 -14.51 -41.39
N PHE A 27 -15.89 -14.31 -42.05
CA PHE A 27 -14.61 -14.95 -41.66
C PHE A 27 -14.12 -14.50 -40.31
N LEU A 28 -14.27 -13.22 -39.93
CA LEU A 28 -13.99 -12.76 -38.59
C LEU A 28 -14.81 -13.53 -37.54
N LYS A 29 -16.11 -13.69 -37.77
CA LYS A 29 -16.98 -14.45 -36.84
C LYS A 29 -16.61 -15.95 -36.79
N MET A 30 -16.22 -16.52 -37.90
CA MET A 30 -15.80 -17.93 -37.94
C MET A 30 -14.45 -18.13 -37.28
N ARG A 31 -13.51 -17.17 -37.42
CA ARG A 31 -12.24 -17.16 -36.71
C ARG A 31 -12.46 -17.06 -35.18
N ASP A 32 -13.39 -16.21 -34.74
CA ASP A 32 -13.75 -16.11 -33.31
C ASP A 32 -14.34 -17.42 -32.78
N LYS A 33 -15.15 -18.12 -33.63
CA LYS A 33 -15.69 -19.45 -33.28
C LYS A 33 -14.61 -20.51 -33.21
N TYR A 34 -13.68 -20.51 -34.16
CA TYR A 34 -12.53 -21.41 -34.15
C TYR A 34 -11.68 -21.20 -32.88
N ALA A 35 -11.41 -19.95 -32.55
CA ALA A 35 -10.66 -19.61 -31.33
C ALA A 35 -11.29 -20.16 -30.04
N GLY A 36 -12.61 -20.19 -29.97
CA GLY A 36 -13.35 -20.76 -28.83
C GLY A 36 -13.49 -22.28 -28.83
N LEU A 37 -13.61 -22.90 -30.04
CA LEU A 37 -13.90 -24.32 -30.18
C LEU A 37 -12.65 -25.19 -30.38
N GLY A 38 -11.55 -24.63 -30.88
CA GLY A 38 -10.35 -25.36 -31.27
C GLY A 38 -10.46 -26.11 -32.61
N HIS A 39 -11.54 -25.95 -33.36
CA HIS A 39 -11.77 -26.53 -34.67
C HIS A 39 -12.74 -25.68 -35.48
N PHE A 40 -12.74 -25.83 -36.79
CA PHE A 40 -13.71 -25.16 -37.67
C PHE A 40 -15.11 -25.69 -37.43
N GLY A 41 -15.93 -24.92 -36.73
CA GLY A 41 -17.25 -25.33 -36.29
C GLY A 41 -18.12 -24.15 -35.83
N GLY A 42 -19.33 -24.46 -35.41
CA GLY A 42 -20.27 -23.48 -34.90
C GLY A 42 -21.02 -22.71 -35.99
N THR A 43 -21.53 -21.54 -35.63
CA THR A 43 -22.43 -20.76 -36.47
C THR A 43 -22.11 -19.27 -36.37
N ALA A 44 -22.02 -18.58 -37.49
CA ALA A 44 -21.86 -17.13 -37.59
C ALA A 44 -23.22 -16.48 -37.90
N MET A 45 -23.56 -15.47 -37.11
CA MET A 45 -24.75 -14.66 -37.30
C MET A 45 -24.35 -13.30 -37.88
N LEU A 46 -24.85 -12.94 -39.04
CA LEU A 46 -24.62 -11.69 -39.74
C LEU A 46 -25.88 -10.83 -39.72
N THR A 47 -25.73 -9.58 -39.30
CA THR A 47 -26.81 -8.58 -39.22
C THR A 47 -26.45 -7.35 -40.03
N SER A 48 -27.43 -6.53 -40.34
CA SER A 48 -27.24 -5.23 -41.01
C SER A 48 -26.48 -5.32 -42.35
N LEU A 49 -26.80 -6.37 -43.15
CA LEU A 49 -26.23 -6.55 -44.47
C LEU A 49 -26.96 -5.77 -45.53
N SER A 50 -26.25 -5.17 -46.47
CA SER A 50 -26.82 -4.55 -47.65
C SER A 50 -27.45 -5.61 -48.61
N ARG A 51 -28.27 -5.14 -49.54
CA ARG A 51 -28.83 -6.02 -50.58
C ARG A 51 -27.76 -6.71 -51.44
N GLU A 52 -26.69 -5.99 -51.72
CA GLU A 52 -25.54 -6.51 -52.46
C GLU A 52 -24.80 -7.58 -51.66
N GLU A 53 -24.50 -7.33 -50.38
CA GLU A 53 -23.85 -8.31 -49.50
C GLU A 53 -24.67 -9.59 -49.36
N LYS A 54 -25.99 -9.49 -49.26
CA LYS A 54 -26.90 -10.64 -49.22
C LYS A 54 -26.85 -11.44 -50.55
N SER A 55 -26.79 -10.75 -51.67
CA SER A 55 -26.66 -11.37 -53.00
C SER A 55 -25.30 -12.08 -53.13
N GLN A 56 -24.21 -11.48 -52.67
CA GLN A 56 -22.87 -12.09 -52.69
C GLN A 56 -22.81 -13.37 -51.87
N LEU A 57 -23.44 -13.39 -50.67
CA LEU A 57 -23.58 -14.61 -49.87
C LEU A 57 -24.44 -15.63 -50.55
N GLY A 58 -25.56 -15.19 -51.12
CA GLY A 58 -26.48 -16.06 -51.87
C GLY A 58 -25.81 -16.80 -53.02
N GLY A 59 -24.92 -16.13 -53.73
CA GLY A 59 -24.17 -16.72 -54.84
C GLY A 59 -23.25 -17.88 -54.45
N PHE A 60 -22.56 -17.78 -53.30
CA PHE A 60 -21.70 -18.87 -52.83
C PHE A 60 -22.48 -19.98 -52.11
N PHE A 61 -23.43 -19.59 -51.23
CA PHE A 61 -24.18 -20.55 -50.44
C PHE A 61 -25.39 -21.13 -51.17
N GLN A 62 -25.62 -20.73 -52.42
CA GLN A 62 -26.76 -21.19 -53.27
C GLN A 62 -28.12 -21.06 -52.57
N ARG A 63 -28.34 -19.92 -51.91
CA ARG A 63 -29.56 -19.62 -51.16
C ARG A 63 -29.97 -18.15 -51.33
N ASP A 64 -31.26 -17.88 -51.36
CA ASP A 64 -31.76 -16.52 -51.35
C ASP A 64 -31.85 -15.98 -49.93
N TYR A 65 -31.08 -14.92 -49.68
CA TYR A 65 -31.05 -14.22 -48.39
C TYR A 65 -31.68 -12.81 -48.45
N THR A 66 -32.24 -12.40 -49.56
CA THR A 66 -32.70 -11.03 -49.81
C THR A 66 -33.75 -10.55 -48.82
N SER A 67 -34.64 -11.42 -48.35
CA SER A 67 -35.70 -11.10 -47.38
C SER A 67 -35.26 -11.18 -45.91
N ASN A 68 -34.09 -11.78 -45.63
CA ASN A 68 -33.66 -12.05 -44.25
C ASN A 68 -33.08 -10.80 -43.60
N LYS A 69 -33.57 -10.43 -42.39
CA LYS A 69 -32.94 -9.38 -41.55
C LYS A 69 -31.62 -9.85 -40.95
N THR A 70 -31.56 -11.14 -40.60
CA THR A 70 -30.40 -11.77 -40.01
C THR A 70 -30.08 -13.04 -40.81
N ILE A 71 -28.82 -13.25 -41.14
CA ILE A 71 -28.37 -14.45 -41.87
C ILE A 71 -27.50 -15.27 -40.92
N THR A 72 -27.85 -16.53 -40.78
CA THR A 72 -27.11 -17.49 -39.95
C THR A 72 -26.44 -18.52 -40.87
N ILE A 73 -25.11 -18.62 -40.75
CA ILE A 73 -24.31 -19.53 -41.59
C ILE A 73 -23.55 -20.46 -40.65
N SER A 74 -23.80 -21.77 -40.78
CA SER A 74 -23.11 -22.81 -40.02
C SER A 74 -21.82 -23.24 -40.72
N ALA A 75 -20.86 -23.71 -39.93
CA ALA A 75 -19.62 -24.33 -40.44
C ALA A 75 -19.92 -25.52 -41.38
N ASP A 76 -20.95 -26.32 -41.09
CA ASP A 76 -21.35 -27.46 -41.93
C ASP A 76 -21.86 -27.00 -43.30
N LEU A 77 -22.64 -25.91 -43.32
CA LEU A 77 -23.06 -25.31 -44.59
C LEU A 77 -21.85 -24.79 -45.36
N MET A 78 -20.92 -24.16 -44.69
CA MET A 78 -19.69 -23.67 -45.31
C MET A 78 -18.85 -24.81 -45.90
N LYS A 79 -18.65 -25.91 -45.16
CA LYS A 79 -17.96 -27.13 -45.64
C LYS A 79 -18.64 -27.69 -46.88
N LYS A 80 -19.93 -27.90 -46.81
CA LYS A 80 -20.71 -28.46 -47.93
C LYS A 80 -20.65 -27.57 -49.18
N CYS A 81 -20.75 -26.26 -49.04
CA CYS A 81 -20.67 -25.35 -50.18
C CYS A 81 -19.24 -25.26 -50.75
N LEU A 82 -18.20 -25.35 -49.92
CA LEU A 82 -16.83 -25.41 -50.39
C LEU A 82 -16.56 -26.66 -51.22
N GLU A 83 -16.99 -27.84 -50.75
CA GLU A 83 -16.88 -29.14 -51.43
C GLU A 83 -17.61 -29.16 -52.79
N SER A 84 -18.70 -28.40 -52.88
CA SER A 84 -19.49 -28.28 -54.13
C SER A 84 -19.05 -27.14 -55.03
N SER A 85 -18.04 -26.39 -54.64
CA SER A 85 -17.52 -25.26 -55.39
C SER A 85 -16.28 -25.62 -56.21
N LYS A 86 -15.83 -24.68 -57.05
CA LYS A 86 -14.55 -24.82 -57.76
C LYS A 86 -13.34 -24.86 -56.82
N PHE A 87 -13.51 -24.53 -55.55
CA PHE A 87 -12.47 -24.54 -54.51
C PHE A 87 -12.47 -25.85 -53.71
N ALA A 88 -13.16 -26.90 -54.20
CA ALA A 88 -13.11 -28.21 -53.59
C ALA A 88 -11.65 -28.70 -53.48
N GLY A 89 -11.32 -29.27 -52.34
CA GLY A 89 -9.94 -29.68 -52.00
C GLY A 89 -9.18 -28.71 -51.09
N LEU A 90 -9.66 -27.46 -50.90
CA LEU A 90 -9.18 -26.59 -49.86
C LEU A 90 -9.92 -26.84 -48.55
N THR A 91 -9.30 -26.49 -47.40
CA THR A 91 -9.96 -26.49 -46.09
C THR A 91 -10.28 -25.05 -45.66
N TRP A 92 -11.34 -24.89 -44.83
CA TRP A 92 -11.68 -23.57 -44.30
C TRP A 92 -10.60 -23.03 -43.41
N GLU A 93 -9.87 -23.87 -42.68
CA GLU A 93 -8.73 -23.50 -41.90
C GLU A 93 -7.65 -22.81 -42.75
N LEU A 94 -7.24 -23.45 -43.84
CA LEU A 94 -6.25 -22.90 -44.79
C LEU A 94 -6.74 -21.59 -45.41
N ILE A 95 -8.03 -21.54 -45.80
CA ILE A 95 -8.64 -20.32 -46.35
C ILE A 95 -8.61 -19.18 -45.36
N LEU A 96 -8.97 -19.41 -44.09
CA LEU A 96 -8.98 -18.38 -43.06
C LEU A 96 -7.55 -17.90 -42.71
N GLU A 97 -6.62 -18.83 -42.57
CA GLU A 97 -5.21 -18.48 -42.32
C GLU A 97 -4.62 -17.63 -43.43
N THR A 98 -4.84 -18.03 -44.68
CA THR A 98 -4.36 -17.29 -45.85
C THR A 98 -5.07 -15.93 -46.00
N TYR A 99 -6.38 -15.89 -45.72
CA TYR A 99 -7.15 -14.65 -45.79
C TYR A 99 -6.67 -13.59 -44.82
N PHE A 100 -6.36 -13.99 -43.58
CA PHE A 100 -5.87 -13.07 -42.52
C PHE A 100 -4.35 -12.93 -42.49
N GLY A 101 -3.60 -13.84 -43.14
CA GLY A 101 -2.15 -13.85 -43.15
C GLY A 101 -1.50 -14.29 -41.83
N GLU A 102 -2.26 -14.98 -41.00
CA GLU A 102 -1.82 -15.45 -39.68
C GLU A 102 -2.47 -16.83 -39.35
N PRO A 103 -1.80 -17.68 -38.57
CA PRO A 103 -2.35 -18.97 -38.14
C PRO A 103 -3.59 -18.79 -37.29
N LEU A 104 -4.50 -19.73 -37.36
CA LEU A 104 -5.66 -19.78 -36.49
C LEU A 104 -5.24 -20.14 -35.07
N GLN A 105 -5.66 -19.36 -34.09
CA GLN A 105 -5.28 -19.51 -32.71
C GLN A 105 -6.45 -20.02 -31.85
N VAL A 106 -6.15 -20.88 -30.89
CA VAL A 106 -7.13 -21.41 -29.92
C VAL A 106 -6.95 -20.67 -28.60
N LYS A 107 -8.02 -20.02 -28.10
CA LYS A 107 -7.95 -19.22 -26.84
C LYS A 107 -7.39 -20.02 -25.69
N LYS A 108 -7.81 -21.25 -25.52
CA LYS A 108 -7.34 -22.14 -24.46
C LYS A 108 -5.83 -22.40 -24.52
N GLU A 109 -5.28 -22.52 -25.71
CA GLU A 109 -3.82 -22.72 -25.90
C GLU A 109 -3.04 -21.45 -25.59
N ILE A 110 -3.58 -20.28 -25.97
CA ILE A 110 -2.99 -19.00 -25.65
C ILE A 110 -2.99 -18.80 -24.12
N GLU A 111 -4.13 -19.00 -23.46
CA GLU A 111 -4.26 -18.87 -22.00
C GLU A 111 -3.34 -19.85 -21.27
N LEU A 112 -3.21 -21.08 -21.77
CA LEU A 112 -2.28 -22.06 -21.19
C LEU A 112 -0.82 -21.64 -21.37
N ALA A 113 -0.47 -21.16 -22.56
CA ALA A 113 0.88 -20.67 -22.85
C ALA A 113 1.24 -19.43 -22.01
N GLU A 114 0.28 -18.51 -21.82
CA GLU A 114 0.46 -17.33 -20.94
C GLU A 114 0.60 -17.76 -19.47
N SER A 115 -0.24 -18.69 -19.00
CA SER A 115 -0.14 -19.23 -17.63
C SER A 115 1.24 -19.85 -17.40
N LYS A 116 1.69 -20.68 -18.33
CA LYS A 116 3.00 -21.33 -18.24
C LYS A 116 4.15 -20.32 -18.25
N ARG A 117 4.11 -19.32 -19.15
CA ARG A 117 5.13 -18.26 -19.17
C ARG A 117 5.21 -17.50 -17.85
N ARG A 118 4.05 -17.25 -17.24
CA ARG A 118 3.96 -16.60 -15.94
C ARG A 118 4.53 -17.49 -14.84
N GLU A 119 4.18 -18.77 -14.84
CA GLU A 119 4.71 -19.74 -13.87
C GLU A 119 6.24 -19.84 -13.98
N ASP A 120 6.77 -20.01 -15.19
CA ASP A 120 8.21 -20.10 -15.46
C ASP A 120 8.94 -18.81 -15.01
N TYR A 121 8.37 -17.62 -15.31
CA TYR A 121 8.91 -16.33 -14.91
C TYR A 121 9.05 -16.20 -13.38
N PHE A 122 8.00 -16.55 -12.62
CA PHE A 122 8.07 -16.47 -11.17
C PHE A 122 8.92 -17.58 -10.54
N ALA A 123 8.98 -18.76 -11.14
CA ALA A 123 9.86 -19.84 -10.72
C ALA A 123 11.33 -19.40 -10.81
N GLU A 124 11.76 -18.82 -11.94
CA GLU A 124 13.11 -18.27 -12.09
C GLU A 124 13.44 -17.22 -11.04
N ILE A 125 12.52 -16.31 -10.73
CA ILE A 125 12.73 -15.31 -9.69
C ILE A 125 12.88 -15.97 -8.33
N LEU A 126 12.00 -16.89 -7.96
CA LEU A 126 12.06 -17.61 -6.68
C LEU A 126 13.37 -18.38 -6.52
N GLU A 127 13.87 -18.99 -7.58
CA GLU A 127 15.17 -19.68 -7.58
C GLU A 127 16.35 -18.73 -7.41
N SER A 128 16.25 -17.51 -7.95
CA SER A 128 17.29 -16.48 -7.85
C SER A 128 17.41 -15.86 -6.45
N ILE A 129 16.37 -15.96 -5.61
CA ILE A 129 16.38 -15.40 -4.26
C ILE A 129 17.16 -16.31 -3.33
N SER A 130 18.26 -15.79 -2.79
CA SER A 130 19.13 -16.54 -1.87
C SER A 130 18.59 -16.61 -0.44
N ASP A 131 17.89 -15.55 0.02
CA ASP A 131 17.33 -15.49 1.37
C ASP A 131 15.97 -16.20 1.44
N GLU A 132 15.83 -17.12 2.41
CA GLU A 132 14.63 -17.93 2.57
C GLU A 132 13.40 -17.06 2.94
N SER A 133 13.59 -16.07 3.81
CA SER A 133 12.47 -15.19 4.22
C SER A 133 11.88 -14.40 3.04
N GLY A 134 12.73 -13.90 2.15
CA GLY A 134 12.32 -13.23 0.92
C GLY A 134 11.63 -14.18 -0.06
N ARG A 135 12.14 -15.41 -0.16
CA ARG A 135 11.56 -16.45 -1.02
C ARG A 135 10.18 -16.90 -0.51
N GLU A 136 10.04 -17.18 0.79
CA GLU A 136 8.76 -17.56 1.41
C GLU A 136 7.73 -16.46 1.30
N TRP A 137 8.13 -15.20 1.54
CA TRP A 137 7.26 -14.05 1.38
C TRP A 137 6.69 -13.95 -0.04
N LEU A 138 7.55 -13.99 -1.07
CA LEU A 138 7.10 -13.91 -2.45
C LEU A 138 6.21 -15.10 -2.82
N ARG A 139 6.58 -16.32 -2.40
CA ARG A 139 5.78 -17.53 -2.61
C ARG A 139 4.39 -17.37 -2.00
N SER A 140 4.29 -16.93 -0.76
CA SER A 140 3.00 -16.76 -0.08
C SER A 140 2.11 -15.75 -0.78
N ILE A 141 2.66 -14.64 -1.30
CA ILE A 141 1.88 -13.66 -2.08
C ILE A 141 1.32 -14.31 -3.35
N LEU A 142 2.13 -15.09 -4.07
CA LEU A 142 1.73 -15.69 -5.33
C LEU A 142 0.67 -16.79 -5.15
N GLU A 143 0.85 -17.66 -4.16
CA GLU A 143 0.00 -18.83 -3.90
C GLU A 143 -1.30 -18.45 -3.17
N GLU A 144 -1.20 -17.63 -2.12
CA GLU A 144 -2.33 -17.27 -1.27
C GLU A 144 -3.03 -15.96 -1.70
N LYS A 145 -2.52 -15.28 -2.73
CA LYS A 145 -3.02 -14.01 -3.27
C LYS A 145 -3.16 -12.92 -2.20
N LYS A 146 -2.17 -12.85 -1.30
CA LYS A 146 -2.10 -11.87 -0.22
C LYS A 146 -1.95 -10.43 -0.73
N GLU A 147 -1.88 -9.49 0.19
CA GLU A 147 -1.59 -8.09 -0.11
C GLU A 147 -0.30 -8.00 -0.94
N GLY A 148 -0.32 -7.18 -2.00
CA GLY A 148 0.77 -7.11 -3.00
C GLY A 148 0.53 -7.93 -4.28
N TYR A 149 -0.32 -8.98 -4.25
CA TYR A 149 -0.58 -9.84 -5.41
C TYR A 149 -1.09 -9.06 -6.63
N LEU A 150 -2.04 -8.16 -6.45
CA LEU A 150 -2.59 -7.35 -7.54
C LEU A 150 -1.52 -6.44 -8.15
N LEU A 151 -0.71 -5.80 -7.31
CA LEU A 151 0.38 -4.94 -7.74
C LEU A 151 1.42 -5.71 -8.55
N ILE A 152 1.86 -6.87 -8.06
CA ILE A 152 2.80 -7.76 -8.76
C ILE A 152 2.21 -8.24 -10.09
N THR A 153 0.93 -8.63 -10.11
CA THR A 153 0.27 -9.11 -11.31
C THR A 153 0.11 -8.02 -12.37
N GLN A 154 -0.19 -6.80 -11.94
CA GLN A 154 -0.28 -5.65 -12.84
C GLN A 154 1.09 -5.32 -13.45
N LEU A 155 2.13 -5.22 -12.63
CA LEU A 155 3.49 -4.96 -13.08
C LEU A 155 4.03 -6.05 -14.02
N TYR A 156 3.70 -7.32 -13.76
CA TYR A 156 4.06 -8.41 -14.66
C TYR A 156 3.50 -8.20 -16.08
N LYS A 157 2.27 -7.69 -16.19
CA LYS A 157 1.64 -7.43 -17.49
C LYS A 157 2.20 -6.20 -18.19
N GLU A 158 2.56 -5.18 -17.42
CA GLU A 158 3.02 -3.89 -17.94
C GLU A 158 4.53 -3.91 -18.26
N SER A 159 5.35 -4.42 -17.36
CA SER A 159 6.81 -4.44 -17.48
C SER A 159 7.45 -5.56 -16.66
N PRO A 160 7.55 -6.79 -17.20
CA PRO A 160 8.14 -7.93 -16.50
C PRO A 160 9.58 -7.68 -16.04
N GLU A 161 10.40 -6.99 -16.84
CA GLU A 161 11.80 -6.70 -16.51
C GLU A 161 11.92 -5.72 -15.33
N GLU A 162 11.07 -4.72 -15.29
CA GLU A 162 11.00 -3.80 -14.15
C GLU A 162 10.56 -4.53 -12.88
N LEU A 163 9.54 -5.39 -12.98
CA LEU A 163 9.10 -6.21 -11.85
C LEU A 163 10.22 -7.11 -11.34
N ARG A 164 10.99 -7.76 -12.22
CA ARG A 164 12.14 -8.59 -11.84
C ARG A 164 13.13 -7.77 -10.99
N SER A 165 13.46 -6.58 -11.45
CA SER A 165 14.36 -5.66 -10.73
C SER A 165 13.79 -5.27 -9.37
N ILE A 166 12.51 -4.92 -9.30
CA ILE A 166 11.82 -4.56 -8.06
C ILE A 166 11.87 -5.72 -7.06
N LEU A 167 11.50 -6.92 -7.48
CA LEU A 167 11.49 -8.10 -6.61
C LEU A 167 12.91 -8.45 -6.12
N THR A 168 13.90 -8.33 -6.98
CA THR A 168 15.32 -8.53 -6.60
C THR A 168 15.72 -7.53 -5.51
N TYR A 169 15.44 -6.25 -5.68
CA TYR A 169 15.78 -5.23 -4.68
C TYR A 169 15.00 -5.42 -3.37
N VAL A 170 13.71 -5.72 -3.45
CA VAL A 170 12.90 -5.94 -2.24
C VAL A 170 13.41 -7.16 -1.45
N THR A 171 13.66 -8.28 -2.09
CA THR A 171 14.16 -9.51 -1.42
C THR A 171 15.57 -9.33 -0.88
N THR A 172 16.44 -8.59 -1.58
CA THR A 172 17.77 -8.19 -1.06
C THR A 172 17.61 -7.31 0.18
N GLY A 173 16.66 -6.38 0.16
CA GLY A 173 16.31 -5.56 1.32
C GLY A 173 15.83 -6.40 2.50
N ILE A 174 14.97 -7.37 2.27
CA ILE A 174 14.47 -8.31 3.29
C ILE A 174 15.62 -9.06 3.96
N ALA A 175 16.54 -9.60 3.17
CA ALA A 175 17.73 -10.31 3.67
C ALA A 175 18.56 -9.39 4.58
N LYS A 176 18.75 -8.12 4.18
CA LYS A 176 19.52 -7.15 4.95
C LYS A 176 18.84 -6.76 6.27
N LEU A 177 17.53 -6.60 6.27
CA LEU A 177 16.75 -6.32 7.47
C LEU A 177 16.86 -7.43 8.52
N LYS A 178 16.88 -8.68 8.10
CA LYS A 178 17.11 -9.82 9.00
C LYS A 178 18.44 -9.70 9.74
N VAL A 179 19.50 -9.33 9.04
CA VAL A 179 20.83 -9.10 9.65
C VAL A 179 20.79 -7.96 10.67
N PHE A 180 20.06 -6.88 10.40
CA PHE A 180 19.91 -5.77 11.35
C PHE A 180 19.17 -6.19 12.61
N GLN A 181 18.08 -6.96 12.48
CA GLN A 181 17.33 -7.49 13.62
C GLN A 181 18.18 -8.39 14.51
N ASP A 182 18.91 -9.33 13.90
CA ASP A 182 19.78 -10.26 14.62
C ASP A 182 20.88 -9.52 15.40
N LYS A 183 21.42 -8.44 14.83
CA LYS A 183 22.48 -7.62 15.43
C LYS A 183 21.98 -6.43 16.25
N LYS A 184 20.66 -6.25 16.38
CA LYS A 184 20.02 -5.05 16.98
C LYS A 184 20.54 -3.73 16.38
N GLN A 185 20.89 -3.75 15.09
CA GLN A 185 21.40 -2.59 14.37
C GLN A 185 20.25 -1.79 13.76
N LYS A 186 20.50 -0.52 13.54
CA LYS A 186 19.59 0.40 12.84
C LYS A 186 20.33 1.16 11.76
N GLU A 187 19.69 1.38 10.61
CA GLU A 187 20.24 2.12 9.48
C GLU A 187 19.23 3.13 8.95
N LEU A 188 19.69 4.29 8.48
CA LEU A 188 18.83 5.28 7.82
C LEU A 188 18.25 4.72 6.53
N LEU A 189 16.96 4.98 6.25
CA LEU A 189 16.25 4.49 5.07
C LEU A 189 16.98 4.85 3.76
N ALA A 190 17.50 6.09 3.66
CA ALA A 190 18.23 6.53 2.48
C ALA A 190 19.54 5.75 2.28
N VAL A 191 20.28 5.46 3.36
CA VAL A 191 21.51 4.66 3.32
C VAL A 191 21.18 3.21 2.99
N PHE A 192 20.17 2.63 3.62
CA PHE A 192 19.66 1.30 3.31
C PHE A 192 19.27 1.19 1.84
N SER A 193 18.47 2.15 1.33
CA SER A 193 18.06 2.21 -0.07
C SER A 193 19.25 2.25 -1.02
N ALA A 194 20.22 3.13 -0.76
CA ALA A 194 21.43 3.25 -1.58
C ALA A 194 22.26 1.95 -1.57
N ASN A 195 22.41 1.32 -0.42
CA ASN A 195 23.15 0.08 -0.26
C ASN A 195 22.47 -1.13 -0.91
N VAL A 196 21.15 -1.12 -1.05
CA VAL A 196 20.38 -2.22 -1.68
C VAL A 196 20.26 -2.01 -3.18
N THR A 197 20.05 -0.78 -3.63
CA THR A 197 19.61 -0.48 -5.00
C THR A 197 20.53 0.47 -5.78
N GLY A 198 21.48 1.11 -5.09
CA GLY A 198 22.26 2.23 -5.66
C GLY A 198 21.51 3.58 -5.67
N ASN A 199 20.22 3.60 -5.30
CA ASN A 199 19.38 4.80 -5.29
C ASN A 199 18.85 5.09 -3.88
N PRO A 200 19.26 6.21 -3.23
CA PRO A 200 18.83 6.54 -1.87
C PRO A 200 17.31 6.79 -1.75
N HIS A 201 16.61 7.04 -2.86
CA HIS A 201 15.19 7.35 -2.92
C HIS A 201 14.32 6.17 -3.37
N TYR A 202 14.89 4.96 -3.47
CA TYR A 202 14.16 3.80 -4.01
C TYR A 202 13.03 3.33 -3.12
N PHE A 203 13.24 3.35 -1.80
CA PHE A 203 12.24 2.97 -0.80
C PHE A 203 11.53 4.17 -0.16
N ASP A 204 11.53 5.35 -0.82
CA ASP A 204 10.76 6.50 -0.37
C ASP A 204 9.26 6.21 -0.42
N GLU A 205 8.50 6.88 0.44
CA GLU A 205 7.07 6.68 0.60
C GLU A 205 6.29 6.86 -0.71
N GLY A 206 5.42 5.87 -0.99
CA GLY A 206 4.61 5.83 -2.20
C GLY A 206 5.26 5.11 -3.38
N LYS A 207 6.56 4.79 -3.34
CA LYS A 207 7.25 4.01 -4.37
C LYS A 207 6.82 2.54 -4.33
N THR A 208 6.91 1.88 -5.48
CA THR A 208 6.52 0.45 -5.60
C THR A 208 7.38 -0.45 -4.72
N GLY A 209 8.69 -0.25 -4.72
CA GLY A 209 9.62 -1.01 -3.87
C GLY A 209 9.30 -0.84 -2.38
N GLU A 210 8.94 0.37 -1.97
CA GLU A 210 8.53 0.67 -0.61
C GLU A 210 7.24 -0.05 -0.21
N LYS A 211 6.23 -0.05 -1.08
CA LYS A 211 4.96 -0.73 -0.82
C LYS A 211 5.15 -2.23 -0.60
N LEU A 212 5.99 -2.87 -1.43
CA LEU A 212 6.27 -4.30 -1.31
C LEU A 212 7.15 -4.62 -0.10
N LEU A 213 8.16 -3.80 0.20
CA LEU A 213 8.96 -3.97 1.42
C LEU A 213 8.11 -3.79 2.67
N PHE A 214 7.23 -2.78 2.68
CA PHE A 214 6.32 -2.56 3.81
C PHE A 214 5.29 -3.68 3.97
N ASN A 215 4.82 -4.28 2.88
CA ASN A 215 3.97 -5.46 2.91
C ASN A 215 4.64 -6.61 3.66
N TYR A 216 5.91 -6.93 3.35
CA TYR A 216 6.69 -7.91 4.09
C TYR A 216 6.80 -7.59 5.59
N LEU A 217 7.07 -6.32 5.92
CA LEU A 217 7.21 -5.88 7.30
C LEU A 217 5.88 -5.94 8.07
N GLY A 218 4.77 -5.67 7.41
CA GLY A 218 3.42 -5.71 7.99
C GLY A 218 2.96 -7.12 8.37
N GLU A 219 3.44 -8.15 7.66
CA GLU A 219 3.16 -9.56 7.96
C GLU A 219 3.95 -10.06 9.19
N ARG A 220 5.03 -9.36 9.56
CA ARG A 220 5.80 -9.68 10.78
C ARG A 220 5.07 -9.12 12.00
N ASN A 221 4.73 -9.99 12.91
CA ASN A 221 4.08 -9.59 14.15
C ASN A 221 5.15 -8.98 15.10
N PHE A 222 5.28 -7.63 15.07
CA PHE A 222 6.16 -6.88 15.96
C PHE A 222 5.51 -6.61 17.34
N ASP A 223 4.46 -7.33 17.72
CA ASP A 223 3.64 -7.07 18.93
C ASP A 223 3.12 -5.62 19.01
N LEU A 224 3.01 -4.95 17.85
CA LEU A 224 2.55 -3.59 17.76
C LEU A 224 1.03 -3.56 17.62
N LYS A 225 0.37 -3.07 18.67
CA LYS A 225 -1.04 -2.75 18.56
C LYS A 225 -1.20 -1.50 17.69
N GLN A 226 -2.00 -1.61 16.64
CA GLN A 226 -2.36 -0.46 15.79
C GLN A 226 -3.28 0.53 16.53
N GLU A 227 -3.91 0.08 17.61
CA GLU A 227 -4.81 0.89 18.41
C GLU A 227 -4.13 2.16 18.92
N GLY A 228 -4.76 3.30 18.66
CA GLY A 228 -4.26 4.61 19.08
C GLY A 228 -3.18 5.23 18.19
N LEU A 229 -2.71 4.57 17.13
CA LEU A 229 -1.76 5.12 16.19
C LEU A 229 -2.43 5.57 14.88
N SER A 230 -2.00 6.69 14.32
CA SER A 230 -2.30 7.00 12.92
C SER A 230 -1.56 6.01 12.00
N ARG A 231 -2.04 5.87 10.76
CA ARG A 231 -1.40 5.00 9.78
C ARG A 231 0.09 5.34 9.57
N ALA A 232 0.43 6.62 9.58
CA ALA A 232 1.81 7.09 9.43
C ALA A 232 2.67 6.75 10.66
N GLU A 233 2.15 6.93 11.86
CA GLU A 233 2.83 6.57 13.10
C GLU A 233 3.07 5.06 13.18
N TYR A 234 2.05 4.25 12.88
CA TYR A 234 2.15 2.79 12.82
C TYR A 234 3.22 2.34 11.83
N LYS A 235 3.20 2.92 10.62
CA LYS A 235 4.20 2.65 9.59
C LYS A 235 5.62 3.00 10.04
N ASN A 236 5.81 4.17 10.65
CA ASN A 236 7.10 4.59 11.16
C ASN A 236 7.59 3.68 12.30
N ARG A 237 6.68 3.18 13.13
CA ARG A 237 7.00 2.23 14.20
C ARG A 237 7.46 0.88 13.64
N ILE A 238 6.75 0.34 12.63
CA ILE A 238 7.16 -0.90 11.96
C ILE A 238 8.56 -0.78 11.37
N TYR A 239 8.87 0.32 10.67
CA TYR A 239 10.22 0.55 10.16
C TYR A 239 11.26 0.59 11.28
N TYR A 240 10.97 1.30 12.36
CA TYR A 240 11.87 1.39 13.52
C TYR A 240 12.16 0.02 14.14
N GLU A 241 11.14 -0.81 14.35
CA GLU A 241 11.31 -2.18 14.90
C GLU A 241 12.06 -3.09 13.91
N ALA A 242 11.87 -2.87 12.61
CA ALA A 242 12.62 -3.57 11.57
C ALA A 242 14.09 -3.15 11.45
N GLY A 243 14.52 -2.11 12.17
CA GLY A 243 15.89 -1.59 12.11
C GLY A 243 16.08 -0.47 11.07
N ILE A 244 15.00 0.09 10.53
CA ILE A 244 15.04 1.21 9.58
C ILE A 244 14.61 2.51 10.26
N LEU A 245 15.45 3.53 10.12
CA LEU A 245 15.21 4.88 10.61
C LEU A 245 14.88 5.78 9.41
N LYS A 246 13.66 6.30 9.34
CA LYS A 246 13.31 7.30 8.31
C LYS A 246 14.02 8.62 8.55
N ASP A 247 14.12 9.01 9.82
CA ASP A 247 14.79 10.21 10.29
C ASP A 247 15.16 10.00 11.76
N GLU A 248 16.44 10.09 12.06
CA GLU A 248 16.93 9.87 13.43
C GLU A 248 17.40 11.14 14.12
N VAL A 249 17.66 12.21 13.37
CA VAL A 249 18.24 13.45 13.90
C VAL A 249 17.21 14.56 14.09
N SER A 250 16.31 14.76 13.12
CA SER A 250 15.22 15.74 13.24
C SER A 250 13.97 15.17 13.92
N ASN A 251 13.94 13.86 14.16
CA ASN A 251 12.93 13.22 15.00
C ASN A 251 13.44 13.20 16.46
N ASP A 252 12.98 14.15 17.24
CA ASP A 252 13.48 14.39 18.59
C ASP A 252 12.36 14.50 19.63
N ALA A 253 12.72 14.34 20.89
CA ALA A 253 11.88 14.58 22.06
C ALA A 253 12.54 15.63 22.94
N LEU A 254 11.79 16.67 23.32
CA LEU A 254 12.22 17.66 24.31
C LEU A 254 11.82 17.17 25.70
N ALA A 255 12.77 17.02 26.59
CA ALA A 255 12.57 16.52 27.93
C ALA A 255 13.32 17.35 28.97
N TYR A 256 12.87 17.27 30.21
CA TYR A 256 13.49 17.89 31.37
C TYR A 256 13.36 17.00 32.60
N GLY A 257 14.38 16.96 33.44
CA GLY A 257 14.30 16.26 34.72
C GLY A 257 14.27 14.74 34.59
N ILE A 258 15.02 14.17 33.66
CA ILE A 258 15.06 12.73 33.42
C ILE A 258 16.46 12.17 33.60
N HIS A 259 16.54 10.91 33.98
CA HIS A 259 17.74 10.08 33.97
C HIS A 259 17.67 9.06 32.79
N GLY A 260 18.81 8.78 32.18
CA GLY A 260 18.93 7.79 31.13
C GLY A 260 19.99 6.73 31.41
N TRP A 261 19.70 5.46 31.23
CA TRP A 261 20.66 4.37 31.40
C TRP A 261 21.07 3.78 30.05
N LYS A 262 22.35 3.52 29.92
CA LYS A 262 22.95 2.78 28.83
C LYS A 262 22.75 1.26 29.01
N PRO A 263 22.86 0.44 27.96
CA PRO A 263 22.75 -1.02 28.06
C PRO A 263 23.76 -1.70 28.96
N ASP A 264 24.89 -1.05 29.24
CA ASP A 264 25.92 -1.51 30.19
C ASP A 264 25.55 -1.25 31.67
N GLY A 265 24.38 -0.63 31.92
CA GLY A 265 23.88 -0.29 33.25
C GLY A 265 24.41 1.06 33.76
N GLY A 266 25.29 1.74 33.03
CA GLY A 266 25.78 3.06 33.38
C GLY A 266 24.79 4.17 33.02
N LEU A 267 24.85 5.30 33.74
CA LEU A 267 24.09 6.48 33.39
C LEU A 267 24.65 7.13 32.12
N HIS A 268 23.79 7.80 31.36
CA HIS A 268 24.17 8.54 30.17
C HIS A 268 24.65 9.94 30.59
N GLU A 269 25.95 10.16 30.60
CA GLU A 269 26.61 11.32 31.14
C GLU A 269 26.06 12.66 30.58
N GLY A 270 25.71 12.70 29.29
CA GLY A 270 25.13 13.90 28.69
C GLY A 270 23.73 14.21 29.22
N ILE A 271 22.88 13.21 29.47
CA ILE A 271 21.55 13.43 30.05
C ILE A 271 21.67 13.88 31.51
N GLU A 272 22.55 13.23 32.28
CA GLU A 272 22.82 13.60 33.68
C GLU A 272 23.39 15.05 33.79
N GLY A 273 24.27 15.45 32.86
CA GLY A 273 24.79 16.81 32.83
C GLY A 273 23.69 17.85 32.60
N PHE A 274 22.70 17.60 31.73
CA PHE A 274 21.54 18.50 31.59
C PHE A 274 20.68 18.53 32.86
N LEU A 275 20.50 17.39 33.51
CA LEU A 275 19.73 17.29 34.74
C LEU A 275 20.40 18.06 35.88
N GLU A 276 21.70 17.88 36.09
CA GLU A 276 22.49 18.57 37.10
C GLU A 276 22.46 20.09 36.94
N ASN A 277 22.53 20.55 35.67
CA ASN A 277 22.46 21.98 35.35
C ASN A 277 21.02 22.53 35.32
N ARG A 278 19.99 21.67 35.55
CA ARG A 278 18.57 22.03 35.45
C ARG A 278 18.18 22.60 34.09
N GLU A 279 18.73 22.03 33.06
CA GLU A 279 18.49 22.42 31.66
C GLU A 279 17.62 21.41 30.93
N PRO A 280 16.77 21.85 30.00
CA PRO A 280 16.03 20.94 29.11
C PRO A 280 16.97 20.32 28.08
N VAL A 281 16.74 19.08 27.77
CA VAL A 281 17.50 18.33 26.76
C VAL A 281 16.63 17.95 25.57
N LYS A 282 17.17 18.14 24.37
CA LYS A 282 16.55 17.67 23.12
C LYS A 282 17.22 16.39 22.71
N LEU A 283 16.51 15.27 22.88
CA LEU A 283 17.02 13.94 22.59
C LEU A 283 16.57 13.51 21.19
N THR A 284 17.53 13.24 20.32
CA THR A 284 17.25 12.65 19.01
C THR A 284 16.78 11.20 19.16
N LEU A 285 16.05 10.69 18.17
CA LEU A 285 15.64 9.28 18.13
C LEU A 285 16.86 8.34 18.21
N GLN A 286 17.99 8.74 17.63
CA GLN A 286 19.26 8.02 17.72
C GLN A 286 19.74 7.91 19.17
N THR A 287 19.77 9.02 19.91
CA THR A 287 20.17 9.02 21.32
C THR A 287 19.23 8.15 22.16
N ILE A 288 17.90 8.34 21.98
CA ILE A 288 16.88 7.56 22.69
C ILE A 288 17.02 6.06 22.38
N GLY A 289 17.31 5.70 21.14
CA GLY A 289 17.52 4.31 20.72
C GLY A 289 18.68 3.61 21.44
N ARG A 290 19.69 4.35 21.89
CA ARG A 290 20.86 3.83 22.64
C ARG A 290 20.62 3.67 24.14
N LEU A 291 19.54 4.24 24.68
CA LEU A 291 19.18 4.07 26.08
C LEU A 291 18.50 2.72 26.30
N GLU A 292 18.81 2.05 27.38
CA GLU A 292 18.10 0.85 27.84
C GLU A 292 16.79 1.24 28.53
N LYS A 293 16.85 2.16 29.47
CA LYS A 293 15.70 2.67 30.22
C LYS A 293 15.84 4.15 30.57
N VAL A 294 14.72 4.75 30.92
CA VAL A 294 14.64 6.14 31.38
C VAL A 294 13.79 6.17 32.67
N CYS A 295 14.08 7.10 33.57
CA CYS A 295 13.16 7.44 34.65
C CYS A 295 13.11 8.95 34.88
N GLY A 296 12.07 9.41 35.54
CA GLY A 296 11.96 10.78 36.03
C GLY A 296 12.61 10.97 37.38
N GLN A 297 12.67 12.23 37.87
CA GLN A 297 13.05 12.58 39.25
C GLN A 297 12.06 12.00 40.28
N SER A 298 10.86 11.61 39.80
CA SER A 298 9.84 10.88 40.57
C SER A 298 9.10 9.89 39.65
N SER A 299 8.17 9.10 40.21
CA SER A 299 7.29 8.24 39.44
C SER A 299 6.26 9.01 38.59
N GLN A 300 6.17 10.33 38.74
CA GLN A 300 5.26 11.18 37.99
C GLN A 300 6.02 11.93 36.90
N VAL A 301 5.57 11.84 35.66
CA VAL A 301 6.11 12.56 34.52
C VAL A 301 4.99 13.33 33.83
N TYR A 302 5.19 14.61 33.69
CA TYR A 302 4.22 15.49 33.01
C TYR A 302 4.49 15.52 31.51
N VAL A 303 3.45 15.39 30.74
CA VAL A 303 3.53 15.41 29.26
C VAL A 303 2.64 16.54 28.77
N VAL A 304 3.22 17.52 28.13
CA VAL A 304 2.50 18.69 27.62
C VAL A 304 2.68 18.84 26.11
N GLU A 305 1.68 19.38 25.46
CA GLU A 305 1.71 19.54 24.01
C GLU A 305 2.54 20.75 23.58
N ASN A 306 2.44 21.83 24.35
CA ASN A 306 2.94 23.15 23.95
C ASN A 306 4.32 23.47 24.57
N PRO A 307 5.33 23.89 23.75
CA PRO A 307 6.64 24.28 24.25
C PRO A 307 6.64 25.49 25.24
N ALA A 308 5.70 26.42 25.09
CA ALA A 308 5.61 27.55 26.03
C ALA A 308 5.16 27.06 27.42
N VAL A 309 4.17 26.16 27.47
CA VAL A 309 3.70 25.50 28.70
C VAL A 309 4.85 24.70 29.33
N PHE A 310 5.57 23.91 28.53
CA PHE A 310 6.77 23.19 28.98
C PHE A 310 7.76 24.13 29.63
N SER A 311 8.10 25.26 28.98
CA SER A 311 9.08 26.22 29.49
C SER A 311 8.66 26.86 30.82
N VAL A 312 7.38 27.13 31.00
CA VAL A 312 6.86 27.65 32.26
C VAL A 312 6.92 26.60 33.35
N LEU A 313 6.49 25.37 33.07
CA LEU A 313 6.49 24.29 34.06
C LEU A 313 7.89 23.95 34.58
N ILE A 314 8.89 23.85 33.74
CA ILE A 314 10.25 23.51 34.18
C ILE A 314 10.90 24.65 34.99
N ARG A 315 10.55 25.90 34.73
CA ARG A 315 11.03 27.04 35.46
C ARG A 315 10.40 27.15 36.85
N GLU A 316 9.10 26.92 36.94
CA GLU A 316 8.36 27.07 38.21
C GLU A 316 8.43 25.81 39.09
N TYR A 317 8.60 24.63 38.46
CA TYR A 317 8.64 23.34 39.14
C TYR A 317 9.89 22.53 38.74
N PRO A 318 11.09 22.98 39.09
CA PRO A 318 12.35 22.36 38.64
C PRO A 318 12.54 20.92 39.16
N GLN A 319 11.72 20.46 40.10
CA GLN A 319 11.70 19.09 40.60
C GLN A 319 10.80 18.13 39.79
N ARG A 320 10.03 18.67 38.85
CA ARG A 320 9.16 17.85 37.98
C ARG A 320 9.93 17.33 36.77
N SER A 321 9.58 16.14 36.33
CA SER A 321 9.99 15.60 35.04
C SER A 321 8.94 15.96 34.01
N VAL A 322 9.35 16.58 32.90
CA VAL A 322 8.44 17.10 31.89
C VAL A 322 8.92 16.68 30.51
N ILE A 323 7.98 16.18 29.67
CA ILE A 323 8.17 15.87 28.26
C ILE A 323 7.27 16.78 27.43
N CYS A 324 7.80 17.35 26.35
CA CYS A 324 7.03 18.17 25.41
C CYS A 324 6.72 17.39 24.14
N GLY A 325 5.44 17.28 23.78
CA GLY A 325 4.96 16.66 22.55
C GLY A 325 5.21 17.50 21.30
N ASN A 326 5.35 18.82 21.47
CA ASN A 326 5.58 19.79 20.38
C ASN A 326 4.53 19.67 19.24
N GLY A 327 3.25 19.72 19.60
CA GLY A 327 2.13 19.47 18.71
C GLY A 327 1.87 17.97 18.54
N GLN A 328 1.86 17.48 17.31
CA GLN A 328 1.69 16.03 17.07
C GLN A 328 2.89 15.25 17.63
N LEU A 329 2.58 14.22 18.42
CA LEU A 329 3.59 13.36 19.04
C LEU A 329 4.47 12.69 17.99
N ARG A 330 5.74 13.05 17.97
CA ARG A 330 6.73 12.39 17.12
C ARG A 330 7.07 11.00 17.63
N LEU A 331 7.59 10.15 16.76
CA LEU A 331 8.04 8.80 17.14
C LEU A 331 9.04 8.84 18.29
N ALA A 332 9.96 9.80 18.30
CA ALA A 332 10.95 9.96 19.38
C ALA A 332 10.30 10.15 20.76
N VAL A 333 9.21 10.94 20.85
CA VAL A 333 8.47 11.14 22.10
C VAL A 333 7.85 9.82 22.58
N LEU A 334 7.21 9.07 21.68
CA LEU A 334 6.60 7.78 22.02
C LEU A 334 7.66 6.75 22.45
N ILE A 335 8.78 6.65 21.72
CA ILE A 335 9.88 5.76 22.10
C ILE A 335 10.50 6.16 23.44
N LEU A 336 10.66 7.46 23.69
CA LEU A 336 11.13 7.95 24.98
C LEU A 336 10.19 7.53 26.12
N MET A 337 8.88 7.74 25.95
CA MET A 337 7.86 7.35 26.94
C MET A 337 7.82 5.82 27.16
N ASP A 338 8.02 5.03 26.11
CA ASP A 338 8.08 3.56 26.22
C ASP A 338 9.26 3.04 27.04
N LYS A 339 10.34 3.82 27.14
CA LYS A 339 11.53 3.46 27.95
C LYS A 339 11.38 3.73 29.45
N PHE A 340 10.34 4.42 29.85
CA PHE A 340 10.04 4.58 31.28
C PHE A 340 9.50 3.27 31.88
N SER A 341 9.83 3.03 33.16
CA SER A 341 9.37 1.84 33.89
C SER A 341 7.84 1.75 33.94
N CYS A 342 7.33 0.56 34.19
CA CYS A 342 5.89 0.31 34.34
C CYS A 342 5.23 1.08 35.50
N ASP A 343 6.01 1.48 36.51
CA ASP A 343 5.53 2.23 37.68
C ASP A 343 5.40 3.74 37.40
N THR A 344 5.86 4.22 36.24
CA THR A 344 5.76 5.63 35.88
C THR A 344 4.34 5.98 35.46
N VAL A 345 3.79 7.03 36.05
CA VAL A 345 2.49 7.62 35.71
C VAL A 345 2.73 8.90 34.90
N PHE A 346 2.16 8.94 33.71
CA PHE A 346 2.18 10.11 32.85
C PHE A 346 0.95 10.99 33.10
N TRP A 347 1.19 12.28 33.37
CA TRP A 347 0.16 13.30 33.52
C TRP A 347 0.12 14.14 32.24
N TYR A 348 -0.86 13.89 31.37
CA TYR A 348 -0.94 14.52 30.07
C TYR A 348 -1.91 15.70 30.08
N ALA A 349 -1.43 16.85 29.54
CA ALA A 349 -2.26 17.99 29.22
C ALA A 349 -1.98 18.45 27.78
N GLY A 350 -3.04 18.81 27.04
CA GLY A 350 -2.98 19.31 25.67
C GLY A 350 -4.04 20.39 25.42
N ASP A 351 -4.12 20.85 24.20
CA ASP A 351 -5.14 21.79 23.76
C ASP A 351 -6.54 21.17 23.78
N PHE A 352 -7.53 21.97 24.11
CA PHE A 352 -8.93 21.62 23.95
C PHE A 352 -9.41 21.99 22.54
N ASP A 353 -9.00 21.15 21.60
CA ASP A 353 -9.49 21.14 20.24
C ASP A 353 -9.61 19.68 19.74
N PRO A 354 -10.25 19.43 18.59
CA PRO A 354 -10.46 18.07 18.11
C PRO A 354 -9.17 17.28 17.92
N GLU A 355 -8.07 17.93 17.54
CA GLU A 355 -6.78 17.32 17.34
C GLU A 355 -6.13 16.95 18.68
N GLY A 356 -6.14 17.87 19.66
CA GLY A 356 -5.62 17.63 21.01
C GLY A 356 -6.37 16.52 21.76
N LEU A 357 -7.71 16.46 21.61
CA LEU A 357 -8.51 15.35 22.15
C LEU A 357 -8.14 14.01 21.53
N LEU A 358 -7.87 13.96 20.23
CA LEU A 358 -7.41 12.74 19.56
C LEU A 358 -6.01 12.32 20.00
N ILE A 359 -5.11 13.28 20.29
CA ILE A 359 -3.79 12.98 20.86
C ILE A 359 -3.95 12.41 22.27
N ALA A 360 -4.76 13.02 23.12
CA ALA A 360 -5.07 12.54 24.47
C ALA A 360 -5.64 11.11 24.44
N GLN A 361 -6.60 10.85 23.55
CA GLN A 361 -7.16 9.53 23.34
C GLN A 361 -6.11 8.49 22.93
N LYS A 362 -5.26 8.81 21.95
CA LYS A 362 -4.20 7.90 21.48
C LYS A 362 -3.25 7.53 22.63
N LEU A 363 -2.83 8.50 23.41
CA LEU A 363 -1.97 8.25 24.56
C LEU A 363 -2.69 7.43 25.62
N LYS A 364 -3.96 7.70 25.90
CA LYS A 364 -4.76 6.92 26.86
C LYS A 364 -4.94 5.46 26.44
N ILE A 365 -5.23 5.21 25.15
CA ILE A 365 -5.30 3.86 24.59
C ILE A 365 -3.95 3.14 24.71
N ARG A 366 -2.83 3.83 24.44
CA ARG A 366 -1.50 3.24 24.44
C ARG A 366 -1.01 2.88 25.86
N TYR A 367 -1.17 3.81 26.80
CA TYR A 367 -0.59 3.68 28.14
C TYR A 367 -1.59 3.25 29.20
N GLY A 368 -2.88 3.20 28.89
CA GLY A 368 -3.94 2.72 29.80
C GLY A 368 -3.96 3.50 31.12
N GLU A 369 -3.91 2.77 32.23
CA GLU A 369 -3.93 3.34 33.59
C GLU A 369 -2.67 4.14 33.94
N ARG A 370 -1.58 3.95 33.21
CA ARG A 370 -0.36 4.75 33.38
C ARG A 370 -0.52 6.18 32.85
N LEU A 371 -1.55 6.47 32.05
CA LEU A 371 -1.84 7.82 31.60
C LEU A 371 -3.02 8.40 32.36
N LYS A 372 -2.79 9.52 33.01
CA LYS A 372 -3.83 10.34 33.62
C LYS A 372 -4.01 11.61 32.81
N LEU A 373 -5.23 11.93 32.45
CA LEU A 373 -5.59 13.18 31.81
C LEU A 373 -5.54 14.29 32.88
N TRP A 374 -4.66 15.25 32.68
CA TRP A 374 -4.41 16.31 33.63
C TRP A 374 -5.16 17.57 33.22
N LYS A 375 -6.07 18.01 34.09
CA LYS A 375 -6.92 19.18 33.84
C LYS A 375 -7.83 19.04 32.61
N TYR A 376 -8.40 17.86 32.40
CA TYR A 376 -9.36 17.57 31.34
C TYR A 376 -10.80 17.58 31.89
N GLU A 377 -11.20 18.70 32.54
CA GLU A 377 -12.57 18.94 33.03
C GLU A 377 -13.34 19.86 32.07
N ALA A 378 -14.62 19.61 31.86
CA ALA A 378 -15.47 20.42 30.95
C ALA A 378 -15.62 21.87 31.45
N ASP A 379 -15.70 22.08 32.76
CA ASP A 379 -15.76 23.43 33.37
C ASP A 379 -14.49 24.23 33.08
N LEU A 380 -13.33 23.58 33.07
CA LEU A 380 -12.07 24.22 32.73
C LEU A 380 -12.05 24.63 31.25
N TYR A 381 -12.50 23.76 30.37
CA TYR A 381 -12.66 24.07 28.96
C TYR A 381 -13.56 25.29 28.74
N GLU A 382 -14.72 25.33 29.39
CA GLU A 382 -15.66 26.45 29.27
C GLU A 382 -15.10 27.76 29.83
N THR A 383 -14.26 27.69 30.87
CA THR A 383 -13.62 28.86 31.49
C THR A 383 -12.61 29.53 30.55
N TYR A 384 -11.89 28.72 29.76
CA TYR A 384 -10.80 29.19 28.90
C TYR A 384 -11.13 29.19 27.41
N LEU A 385 -12.42 29.22 27.04
CA LEU A 385 -12.83 29.29 25.66
C LEU A 385 -12.17 30.43 24.89
N SER A 386 -11.61 30.13 23.74
CA SER A 386 -11.06 31.12 22.81
C SER A 386 -12.15 31.67 21.88
N GLU A 387 -11.83 32.75 21.17
CA GLU A 387 -12.67 33.28 20.09
C GLU A 387 -12.57 32.46 18.79
N VAL A 388 -11.70 31.43 18.75
CA VAL A 388 -11.46 30.64 17.53
C VAL A 388 -12.55 29.59 17.36
N GLU A 389 -13.35 29.76 16.33
CA GLU A 389 -14.41 28.82 15.94
C GLU A 389 -13.85 27.59 15.23
N LEU A 390 -14.45 26.45 15.53
CA LEU A 390 -14.10 25.16 14.89
C LEU A 390 -14.89 24.98 13.59
N SER A 391 -14.19 24.79 12.48
CA SER A 391 -14.80 24.49 11.19
C SER A 391 -15.51 23.13 11.22
N ASP A 392 -16.50 22.92 10.35
CA ASP A 392 -17.23 21.65 10.24
C ASP A 392 -16.29 20.46 9.96
N ARG A 393 -15.21 20.66 9.22
CA ARG A 393 -14.20 19.64 8.97
C ARG A 393 -13.49 19.23 10.26
N ARG A 394 -13.18 20.17 11.14
CA ARG A 394 -12.55 19.88 12.44
C ARG A 394 -13.57 19.24 13.38
N MET A 395 -14.81 19.71 13.40
CA MET A 395 -15.90 19.15 14.20
C MET A 395 -16.13 17.65 13.91
N LYS A 396 -16.05 17.22 12.64
CA LYS A 396 -16.16 15.80 12.27
C LYS A 396 -15.09 14.91 12.92
N LYS A 397 -13.95 15.45 13.31
CA LYS A 397 -12.91 14.69 14.00
C LYS A 397 -13.33 14.27 15.42
N LEU A 398 -14.21 15.03 16.06
CA LEU A 398 -14.76 14.69 17.38
C LEU A 398 -15.57 13.38 17.36
N GLU A 399 -16.10 12.96 16.20
CA GLU A 399 -16.81 11.68 16.05
C GLU A 399 -15.88 10.48 16.34
N GLN A 400 -14.56 10.67 16.19
CA GLN A 400 -13.54 9.65 16.43
C GLN A 400 -13.12 9.55 17.90
N VAL A 401 -13.54 10.50 18.74
CA VAL A 401 -13.23 10.49 20.18
C VAL A 401 -14.19 9.53 20.90
N SER A 402 -13.65 8.42 21.39
CA SER A 402 -14.42 7.33 21.99
C SER A 402 -14.05 7.03 23.45
N VAL A 403 -12.90 7.49 23.94
CA VAL A 403 -12.45 7.29 25.32
C VAL A 403 -13.41 7.97 26.30
N GLN A 404 -13.83 7.25 27.33
CA GLN A 404 -14.88 7.67 28.27
C GLN A 404 -14.53 8.98 28.98
N GLU A 405 -13.29 9.13 29.43
CA GLU A 405 -12.82 10.31 30.16
C GLU A 405 -12.82 11.61 29.33
N LEU A 406 -12.95 11.52 28.00
CA LEU A 406 -12.99 12.66 27.08
C LEU A 406 -14.41 13.02 26.65
N GLN A 407 -15.44 12.25 27.03
CA GLN A 407 -16.80 12.44 26.47
C GLN A 407 -17.42 13.76 26.93
N GLU A 408 -17.25 14.16 28.17
CA GLU A 408 -17.81 15.43 28.67
C GLU A 408 -17.24 16.64 27.92
N ILE A 409 -15.92 16.68 27.71
CA ILE A 409 -15.29 17.76 26.93
C ILE A 409 -15.72 17.71 25.46
N ARG A 410 -15.80 16.50 24.88
CA ARG A 410 -16.29 16.32 23.53
C ARG A 410 -17.69 16.92 23.35
N GLU A 411 -18.62 16.63 24.26
CA GLU A 411 -19.98 17.15 24.25
C GLU A 411 -20.03 18.68 24.43
N ALA A 412 -19.23 19.21 25.36
CA ALA A 412 -19.10 20.64 25.56
C ALA A 412 -18.57 21.31 24.27
N MET A 413 -17.59 20.70 23.62
CA MET A 413 -17.01 21.20 22.37
C MET A 413 -18.01 21.16 21.20
N TYR A 414 -18.87 20.13 21.13
CA TYR A 414 -19.96 20.10 20.16
C TYR A 414 -20.93 21.26 20.34
N LYS A 415 -21.24 21.63 21.58
CA LYS A 415 -22.16 22.71 21.90
C LYS A 415 -21.57 24.08 21.63
N LYS A 416 -20.31 24.29 22.03
CA LYS A 416 -19.67 25.62 21.97
C LYS A 416 -19.01 25.90 20.60
N ARG A 417 -18.56 24.87 19.88
CA ARG A 417 -17.87 24.94 18.58
C ARG A 417 -16.64 25.85 18.59
N ARG A 418 -15.92 25.91 19.71
CA ARG A 418 -14.72 26.72 19.92
C ARG A 418 -13.60 25.87 20.53
N SER A 419 -12.37 26.31 20.32
CA SER A 419 -11.19 25.72 20.98
C SER A 419 -10.84 26.44 22.27
N ALA A 420 -10.07 25.79 23.13
CA ALA A 420 -9.36 26.46 24.23
C ALA A 420 -7.90 25.98 24.22
N TYR A 421 -6.99 26.91 24.38
CA TYR A 421 -5.56 26.65 24.23
C TYR A 421 -4.85 26.50 25.57
N GLN A 422 -3.90 25.60 25.63
CA GLN A 422 -3.17 25.23 26.82
C GLN A 422 -2.45 26.44 27.47
N GLU A 423 -1.96 27.36 26.65
CA GLU A 423 -1.32 28.59 27.14
C GLU A 423 -2.27 29.50 27.98
N SER A 424 -3.53 29.52 27.64
CA SER A 424 -4.54 30.26 28.40
C SER A 424 -4.85 29.62 29.75
N MET A 425 -4.62 28.30 29.88
CA MET A 425 -4.92 27.51 31.07
C MET A 425 -3.76 27.43 32.08
N MET A 426 -2.70 28.23 31.89
CA MET A 426 -1.50 28.15 32.73
C MET A 426 -1.80 28.30 34.23
N GLU A 427 -2.75 29.16 34.61
CA GLU A 427 -3.12 29.34 36.02
C GLU A 427 -3.73 28.05 36.63
N ALA A 428 -4.49 27.28 35.83
CA ALA A 428 -5.04 25.99 36.26
C ALA A 428 -3.96 24.90 36.31
N LEU A 429 -3.01 24.91 35.38
CA LEU A 429 -1.91 23.92 35.31
C LEU A 429 -0.86 24.12 36.45
N ARG A 430 -0.89 25.25 37.13
CA ARG A 430 -0.06 25.51 38.31
C ARG A 430 -0.60 24.88 39.61
N LYS A 431 -1.89 24.61 39.64
CA LYS A 431 -2.60 23.98 40.77
C LYS A 431 -2.65 22.48 40.59
#